data_8bc17791b45cc901683bdc65dd962759
#
_entry.id   8bc17791b45cc901683bdc65dd962759
#
_cell.length_a   1.000
_cell.length_b   1.000
_cell.length_c   1.000
_cell.angle_alpha   90.00
_cell.angle_beta   90.00
_cell.angle_gamma   90.00
#
_symmetry.space_group_name_H-M   'P 1'
#
loop_
_entity.id
_entity.type
_entity.pdbx_description
1 polymer ?
#
loop_
_entity_poly.entity_id
_entity_poly.type
_entity_poly.pdbx_seq_one_letter_code
_entity_poly.pdbx_strand_id
1 'polypeptide(L)'
;MTNVFFMETQFDFLAVQVIVFVQPPAPLDGAALREALGAVHATPVARRILALGRVGDEWLPNGFDLIGQRGGAYGERIAAVLADAHATATLPMLLIRPDAAGITPDMLEDAARSLISGEADAAFGPASDGGFWLLGLRRPDRSLVVGIPGPDEGGAPGRLLLDRLASAGFRVALAPRLDIAGTPALRG
;
A
#
# COMPACT_ATOMS: atom_id res chain seq x y z
N MET A 1 38.17 26.38 23.68
CA MET A 1 36.95 26.51 22.82
C MET A 1 36.71 25.17 22.15
N THR A 2 35.86 24.35 22.74
CA THR A 2 35.59 22.99 22.28
C THR A 2 34.37 23.02 21.38
N ASN A 3 34.61 22.80 20.09
CA ASN A 3 33.55 22.73 19.08
C ASN A 3 32.85 21.37 19.24
N VAL A 4 31.70 21.37 19.87
CA VAL A 4 30.83 20.19 19.92
C VAL A 4 30.09 20.10 18.56
N PHE A 5 30.60 19.25 17.68
CA PHE A 5 29.87 18.81 16.52
C PHE A 5 28.65 18.00 17.00
N PHE A 6 27.48 18.62 17.01
CA PHE A 6 26.23 17.89 17.01
C PHE A 6 26.14 17.18 15.65
N MET A 7 26.42 15.89 15.62
CA MET A 7 25.93 15.02 14.54
C MET A 7 24.41 14.96 14.71
N GLU A 8 23.69 15.84 14.01
CA GLU A 8 22.30 15.63 13.72
C GLU A 8 22.21 14.33 12.90
N THR A 9 21.81 13.27 13.55
CA THR A 9 21.36 12.05 12.88
C THR A 9 20.00 12.43 12.28
N GLN A 10 20.04 13.02 11.09
CA GLN A 10 18.86 13.29 10.29
C GLN A 10 18.34 11.91 9.89
N PHE A 11 17.37 11.38 10.63
CA PHE A 11 16.59 10.22 10.21
C PHE A 11 15.78 10.70 9.02
N ASP A 12 16.26 10.36 7.83
CA ASP A 12 15.66 10.74 6.55
C ASP A 12 14.42 9.86 6.31
N PHE A 13 13.34 10.12 7.07
CA PHE A 13 12.07 9.47 6.85
C PHE A 13 11.42 10.03 5.60
N LEU A 14 11.00 9.14 4.70
CA LEU A 14 10.14 9.50 3.58
C LEU A 14 8.79 9.99 4.12
N ALA A 15 8.39 11.19 3.74
CA ALA A 15 7.13 11.82 4.17
C ALA A 15 5.91 11.15 3.48
N VAL A 16 5.73 9.87 3.73
CA VAL A 16 4.69 9.00 3.18
C VAL A 16 4.18 8.07 4.27
N GLN A 17 2.94 7.62 4.14
CA GLN A 17 2.38 6.56 4.96
C GLN A 17 2.16 5.30 4.13
N VAL A 18 2.51 4.15 4.69
CA VAL A 18 2.30 2.84 4.07
C VAL A 18 1.18 2.10 4.78
N ILE A 19 0.20 1.64 4.01
CA ILE A 19 -0.99 0.95 4.47
C ILE A 19 -0.93 -0.50 4.00
N VAL A 20 -0.81 -1.43 4.93
CA VAL A 20 -0.95 -2.87 4.67
C VAL A 20 -2.43 -3.22 4.73
N PHE A 21 -3.04 -3.47 3.58
CA PHE A 21 -4.47 -3.72 3.43
C PHE A 21 -4.75 -5.22 3.43
N VAL A 22 -5.16 -5.75 4.59
CA VAL A 22 -5.44 -7.18 4.76
C VAL A 22 -6.87 -7.51 4.40
N GLN A 23 -7.07 -8.33 3.35
CA GLN A 23 -8.39 -8.82 2.98
C GLN A 23 -8.81 -10.02 3.84
N PRO A 24 -10.05 -10.02 4.37
CA PRO A 24 -10.61 -11.25 4.94
C PRO A 24 -10.86 -12.29 3.82
N PRO A 25 -10.67 -13.59 4.04
CA PRO A 25 -10.33 -14.26 5.30
C PRO A 25 -8.82 -14.54 5.48
N ALA A 26 -7.93 -13.63 5.08
CA ALA A 26 -6.49 -13.87 5.20
C ALA A 26 -6.09 -14.18 6.67
N PRO A 27 -5.33 -15.26 6.90
CA PRO A 27 -4.82 -15.57 8.22
C PRO A 27 -3.79 -14.51 8.65
N LEU A 28 -3.96 -13.94 9.83
CA LEU A 28 -3.06 -12.92 10.38
C LEU A 28 -1.65 -13.47 10.73
N ASP A 29 -1.50 -14.79 10.77
CA ASP A 29 -0.25 -15.51 11.02
C ASP A 29 0.46 -15.99 9.74
N GLY A 30 -0.07 -15.62 8.58
CA GLY A 30 0.44 -16.02 7.28
C GLY A 30 1.88 -15.55 7.02
N ALA A 31 2.69 -16.39 6.35
CA ALA A 31 4.07 -16.05 6.00
C ALA A 31 4.15 -14.79 5.13
N ALA A 32 3.27 -14.67 4.13
CA ALA A 32 3.22 -13.52 3.22
C ALA A 32 2.94 -12.21 3.98
N LEU A 33 2.00 -12.21 4.93
CA LEU A 33 1.73 -11.03 5.76
C LEU A 33 2.96 -10.65 6.61
N ARG A 34 3.65 -11.63 7.21
CA ARG A 34 4.87 -11.35 7.99
C ARG A 34 5.99 -10.75 7.13
N GLU A 35 6.17 -11.28 5.92
CA GLU A 35 7.16 -10.74 4.97
C GLU A 35 6.82 -9.31 4.56
N ALA A 36 5.57 -9.03 4.20
CA ALA A 36 5.12 -7.69 3.86
C ALA A 36 5.29 -6.70 5.02
N LEU A 37 4.92 -7.10 6.25
CA LEU A 37 5.12 -6.28 7.45
C LEU A 37 6.61 -6.03 7.73
N GLY A 38 7.46 -7.04 7.52
CA GLY A 38 8.92 -6.89 7.64
C GLY A 38 9.49 -5.89 6.64
N ALA A 39 9.07 -5.95 5.37
CA ALA A 39 9.47 -4.99 4.35
C ALA A 39 9.02 -3.56 4.70
N VAL A 40 7.76 -3.39 5.13
CA VAL A 40 7.24 -2.08 5.54
C VAL A 40 7.95 -1.56 6.79
N HIS A 41 8.27 -2.45 7.75
CA HIS A 41 9.02 -2.05 8.96
C HIS A 41 10.43 -1.57 8.63
N ALA A 42 11.09 -2.22 7.68
CA ALA A 42 12.44 -1.85 7.22
C ALA A 42 12.47 -0.58 6.36
N THR A 43 11.33 -0.16 5.79
CA THR A 43 11.26 1.05 4.97
C THR A 43 11.21 2.29 5.86
N PRO A 44 12.06 3.32 5.63
CA PRO A 44 12.10 4.54 6.45
C PRO A 44 10.95 5.50 6.10
N VAL A 45 9.73 5.16 6.49
CA VAL A 45 8.53 5.95 6.23
C VAL A 45 8.00 6.63 7.49
N ALA A 46 7.31 7.75 7.29
CA ALA A 46 6.79 8.54 8.40
C ALA A 46 5.71 7.81 9.21
N ARG A 47 4.91 6.96 8.54
CA ARG A 47 3.82 6.26 9.21
C ARG A 47 3.57 4.87 8.58
N ARG A 48 3.30 3.88 9.43
CA ARG A 48 2.94 2.52 9.03
C ARG A 48 1.56 2.19 9.58
N ILE A 49 0.68 1.67 8.72
CA ILE A 49 -0.71 1.40 9.05
C ILE A 49 -1.03 -0.04 8.69
N LEU A 50 -1.71 -0.73 9.59
CA LEU A 50 -2.33 -2.02 9.34
C LEU A 50 -3.84 -1.84 9.25
N ALA A 51 -4.42 -2.13 8.09
CA ALA A 51 -5.86 -2.03 7.85
C ALA A 51 -6.49 -3.43 7.90
N LEU A 52 -7.33 -3.69 8.92
CA LEU A 52 -7.94 -4.99 9.20
C LEU A 52 -9.46 -4.93 9.12
N GLY A 53 -10.09 -6.01 8.62
CA GLY A 53 -11.55 -6.15 8.58
C GLY A 53 -12.18 -6.42 9.94
N ARG A 54 -11.45 -7.05 10.85
CA ARG A 54 -11.80 -7.22 12.27
C ARG A 54 -10.58 -6.92 13.12
N VAL A 55 -10.77 -6.08 14.10
CA VAL A 55 -9.77 -5.77 15.12
C VAL A 55 -10.02 -6.73 16.28
N GLY A 56 -9.13 -7.71 16.44
CA GLY A 56 -8.99 -8.43 17.70
C GLY A 56 -7.87 -7.75 18.49
N ASP A 57 -8.04 -7.64 19.80
CA ASP A 57 -7.11 -6.87 20.65
C ASP A 57 -5.71 -7.49 20.81
N GLU A 58 -5.45 -8.64 20.20
CA GLU A 58 -4.33 -9.49 20.57
C GLU A 58 -3.09 -9.38 19.66
N TRP A 59 -3.17 -8.67 18.54
CA TRP A 59 -2.03 -8.65 17.62
C TRP A 59 -1.92 -7.36 16.80
N LEU A 60 -1.12 -6.43 17.27
CA LEU A 60 -0.66 -5.27 16.51
C LEU A 60 0.87 -5.28 16.47
N PRO A 61 1.50 -5.30 15.30
CA PRO A 61 2.95 -5.20 15.21
C PRO A 61 3.44 -3.88 15.76
N ASN A 62 4.55 -3.90 16.49
CA ASN A 62 5.16 -2.69 17.01
C ASN A 62 5.48 -1.69 15.87
N GLY A 63 5.13 -0.42 16.08
CA GLY A 63 5.39 0.65 15.11
C GLY A 63 4.36 0.76 13.99
N PHE A 64 3.22 0.07 14.11
CA PHE A 64 2.07 0.22 13.21
C PHE A 64 0.88 0.84 13.94
N ASP A 65 0.18 1.72 13.24
CA ASP A 65 -1.16 2.17 13.62
C ASP A 65 -2.20 1.20 13.06
N LEU A 66 -3.38 1.17 13.66
CA LEU A 66 -4.49 0.32 13.24
C LEU A 66 -5.62 1.14 12.63
N ILE A 67 -6.12 0.71 11.47
CA ILE A 67 -7.37 1.20 10.88
C ILE A 67 -8.32 0.02 10.70
N GLY A 68 -9.51 0.10 11.29
CA GLY A 68 -10.59 -0.85 11.05
C GLY A 68 -11.19 -0.63 9.66
N GLN A 69 -11.23 -1.67 8.83
CA GLN A 69 -11.93 -1.58 7.55
C GLN A 69 -13.44 -1.54 7.78
N ARG A 70 -14.12 -0.62 7.11
CA ARG A 70 -15.59 -0.58 7.12
C ARG A 70 -16.15 -1.67 6.19
N GLY A 71 -17.40 -2.07 6.41
CA GLY A 71 -18.11 -2.96 5.47
C GLY A 71 -18.26 -2.33 4.09
N GLY A 72 -18.56 -3.16 3.10
CA GLY A 72 -18.79 -2.72 1.73
C GLY A 72 -17.99 -3.53 0.70
N ALA A 73 -18.17 -3.21 -0.58
CA ALA A 73 -17.42 -3.79 -1.68
C ALA A 73 -15.92 -3.47 -1.56
N TYR A 74 -15.10 -4.23 -2.27
CA TYR A 74 -13.63 -4.12 -2.20
C TYR A 74 -13.13 -2.68 -2.41
N GLY A 75 -13.54 -2.05 -3.50
CA GLY A 75 -13.14 -0.66 -3.80
C GLY A 75 -13.65 0.37 -2.79
N GLU A 76 -14.82 0.14 -2.19
CA GLU A 76 -15.35 1.02 -1.14
C GLU A 76 -14.54 0.93 0.15
N ARG A 77 -14.10 -0.29 0.52
CA ARG A 77 -13.22 -0.49 1.67
C ARG A 77 -11.88 0.19 1.49
N ILE A 78 -11.28 0.08 0.28
CA ILE A 78 -10.05 0.81 -0.07
C ILE A 78 -10.26 2.31 0.07
N ALA A 79 -11.33 2.86 -0.53
CA ALA A 79 -11.64 4.29 -0.46
C ALA A 79 -11.76 4.79 0.97
N ALA A 80 -12.44 4.03 1.84
CA ALA A 80 -12.61 4.38 3.25
C ALA A 80 -11.28 4.39 4.01
N VAL A 81 -10.44 3.35 3.83
CA VAL A 81 -9.13 3.25 4.48
C VAL A 81 -8.20 4.38 4.04
N LEU A 82 -8.16 4.71 2.75
CA LEU A 82 -7.37 5.84 2.24
C LEU A 82 -7.85 7.18 2.82
N ALA A 83 -9.16 7.39 2.91
CA ALA A 83 -9.73 8.59 3.50
C ALA A 83 -9.41 8.71 5.00
N ASP A 84 -9.56 7.63 5.77
CA ASP A 84 -9.29 7.61 7.21
C ASP A 84 -7.78 7.83 7.50
N ALA A 85 -6.91 7.21 6.70
CA ALA A 85 -5.46 7.44 6.81
C ALA A 85 -5.09 8.89 6.53
N HIS A 86 -5.65 9.49 5.47
CA HIS A 86 -5.40 10.88 5.09
C HIS A 86 -5.96 11.88 6.09
N ALA A 87 -7.11 11.59 6.68
CA ALA A 87 -7.71 12.44 7.71
C ALA A 87 -6.84 12.52 8.98
N THR A 88 -6.07 11.48 9.27
CA THR A 88 -5.15 11.46 10.42
C THR A 88 -3.82 12.14 10.10
N ALA A 89 -3.31 11.98 8.86
CA ALA A 89 -2.08 12.60 8.39
C ALA A 89 -2.17 12.88 6.88
N THR A 90 -2.08 14.15 6.48
CA THR A 90 -2.16 14.58 5.08
C THR A 90 -0.86 14.30 4.32
N LEU A 91 -0.46 13.03 4.30
CA LEU A 91 0.73 12.53 3.61
C LEU A 91 0.32 11.74 2.36
N PRO A 92 1.19 11.64 1.34
CA PRO A 92 1.04 10.63 0.30
C PRO A 92 0.92 9.23 0.91
N MET A 93 0.24 8.33 0.22
CA MET A 93 -0.09 6.99 0.72
C MET A 93 0.36 5.92 -0.26
N LEU A 94 0.90 4.84 0.27
CA LEU A 94 1.11 3.58 -0.44
C LEU A 94 0.22 2.53 0.21
N LEU A 95 -0.78 2.05 -0.51
CA LEU A 95 -1.59 0.91 -0.10
C LEU A 95 -1.04 -0.34 -0.76
N ILE A 96 -0.70 -1.35 0.04
CA ILE A 96 -0.15 -2.62 -0.43
C ILE A 96 -1.02 -3.80 0.00
N ARG A 97 -1.03 -4.83 -0.86
CA ARG A 97 -1.60 -6.14 -0.55
C ARG A 97 -0.52 -7.05 0.03
N PRO A 98 -0.72 -7.58 1.22
CA PRO A 98 0.31 -8.39 1.89
C PRO A 98 0.46 -9.81 1.33
N ASP A 99 -0.44 -10.26 0.46
CA ASP A 99 -0.38 -11.56 -0.23
C ASP A 99 0.52 -11.54 -1.48
N ALA A 100 1.06 -10.39 -1.86
CA ALA A 100 2.06 -10.29 -2.92
C ALA A 100 3.43 -10.79 -2.41
N ALA A 101 4.02 -11.72 -3.16
CA ALA A 101 5.32 -12.29 -2.80
C ALA A 101 6.47 -11.39 -3.26
N GLY A 102 7.47 -11.22 -2.39
CA GLY A 102 8.70 -10.52 -2.75
C GLY A 102 8.63 -9.00 -2.69
N ILE A 103 7.73 -8.43 -1.89
CA ILE A 103 7.76 -6.98 -1.59
C ILE A 103 9.06 -6.65 -0.86
N THR A 104 9.81 -5.67 -1.36
CA THR A 104 11.06 -5.21 -0.75
C THR A 104 10.97 -3.75 -0.28
N PRO A 105 11.80 -3.34 0.69
CA PRO A 105 11.90 -1.94 1.08
C PRO A 105 12.21 -1.01 -0.09
N ASP A 106 13.13 -1.41 -0.99
CA ASP A 106 13.51 -0.60 -2.15
C ASP A 106 12.33 -0.29 -3.07
N MET A 107 11.46 -1.29 -3.33
CA MET A 107 10.24 -1.07 -4.13
C MET A 107 9.30 -0.04 -3.49
N LEU A 108 9.18 -0.06 -2.17
CA LEU A 108 8.34 0.89 -1.42
C LEU A 108 8.98 2.28 -1.40
N GLU A 109 10.31 2.36 -1.25
CA GLU A 109 11.05 3.62 -1.30
C GLU A 109 10.96 4.27 -2.68
N ASP A 110 11.14 3.52 -3.76
CA ASP A 110 11.05 4.03 -5.13
C ASP A 110 9.65 4.59 -5.42
N ALA A 111 8.60 3.86 -5.03
CA ALA A 111 7.23 4.33 -5.15
C ALA A 111 6.98 5.60 -4.31
N ALA A 112 7.48 5.64 -3.08
CA ALA A 112 7.36 6.80 -2.19
C ALA A 112 8.08 8.02 -2.77
N ARG A 113 9.33 7.85 -3.23
CA ARG A 113 10.13 8.94 -3.82
C ARG A 113 9.47 9.54 -5.05
N SER A 114 8.90 8.71 -5.94
CA SER A 114 8.21 9.19 -7.14
C SER A 114 7.01 10.08 -6.82
N LEU A 115 6.28 9.77 -5.73
CA LEU A 115 5.16 10.59 -5.26
C LEU A 115 5.62 11.87 -4.57
N ILE A 116 6.65 11.79 -3.73
CA ILE A 116 7.16 12.93 -2.94
C ILE A 116 7.84 13.96 -3.85
N SER A 117 8.66 13.49 -4.81
CA SER A 117 9.34 14.38 -5.77
C SER A 117 8.38 15.06 -6.73
N GLY A 118 7.17 14.55 -6.88
CA GLY A 118 6.19 15.04 -7.85
C GLY A 118 6.47 14.56 -9.29
N GLU A 119 7.35 13.58 -9.48
CA GLU A 119 7.57 12.93 -10.78
C GLU A 119 6.34 12.13 -11.20
N ALA A 120 5.63 11.55 -10.23
CA ALA A 120 4.38 10.83 -10.44
C ALA A 120 3.24 11.37 -9.57
N ASP A 121 2.02 11.22 -10.05
CA ASP A 121 0.79 11.54 -9.33
C ASP A 121 0.22 10.32 -8.64
N ALA A 122 0.54 9.13 -9.19
CA ALA A 122 0.22 7.82 -8.63
C ALA A 122 1.38 6.83 -8.81
N ALA A 123 1.43 5.79 -7.97
CA ALA A 123 2.27 4.62 -8.15
C ALA A 123 1.38 3.38 -8.29
N PHE A 124 1.77 2.44 -9.16
CA PHE A 124 0.98 1.24 -9.43
C PHE A 124 1.89 0.03 -9.56
N GLY A 125 1.58 -1.02 -8.82
CA GLY A 125 2.25 -2.32 -8.89
C GLY A 125 1.27 -3.40 -9.35
N PRO A 126 1.42 -3.95 -10.58
CA PRO A 126 0.54 -5.01 -11.07
C PRO A 126 0.77 -6.32 -10.32
N ALA A 127 -0.30 -7.10 -10.14
CA ALA A 127 -0.27 -8.43 -9.55
C ALA A 127 -0.55 -9.52 -10.59
N SER A 128 -0.09 -10.75 -10.32
CA SER A 128 -0.24 -11.88 -11.25
C SER A 128 -1.68 -12.35 -11.43
N ASP A 129 -2.55 -12.05 -10.47
CA ASP A 129 -4.00 -12.35 -10.50
C ASP A 129 -4.83 -11.38 -11.36
N GLY A 130 -4.20 -10.43 -12.06
CA GLY A 130 -4.88 -9.39 -12.81
C GLY A 130 -5.30 -8.18 -11.97
N GLY A 131 -4.99 -8.19 -10.68
CA GLY A 131 -5.17 -7.09 -9.75
C GLY A 131 -3.94 -6.18 -9.66
N PHE A 132 -3.77 -5.60 -8.49
CA PHE A 132 -2.61 -4.79 -8.13
C PHE A 132 -2.16 -5.15 -6.71
N TRP A 133 -0.86 -5.09 -6.46
CA TRP A 133 -0.30 -5.24 -5.14
C TRP A 133 0.05 -3.91 -4.48
N LEU A 134 0.24 -2.86 -5.29
CA LEU A 134 0.56 -1.50 -4.85
C LEU A 134 -0.35 -0.48 -5.53
N LEU A 135 -0.93 0.40 -4.74
CA LEU A 135 -1.56 1.64 -5.17
C LEU A 135 -0.99 2.80 -4.35
N GLY A 136 -0.23 3.67 -4.98
CA GLY A 136 0.26 4.89 -4.40
C GLY A 136 -0.54 6.10 -4.88
N LEU A 137 -0.91 6.99 -3.96
CA LEU A 137 -1.64 8.23 -4.27
C LEU A 137 -1.11 9.37 -3.41
N ARG A 138 -0.99 10.57 -3.98
CA ARG A 138 -0.65 11.78 -3.22
C ARG A 138 -1.80 12.25 -2.34
N ARG A 139 -3.03 12.01 -2.77
CA ARG A 139 -4.27 12.31 -2.04
C ARG A 139 -5.31 11.22 -2.33
N PRO A 140 -6.20 10.89 -1.39
CA PRO A 140 -7.26 9.94 -1.66
C PRO A 140 -8.20 10.49 -2.73
N ASP A 141 -8.53 9.65 -3.69
CA ASP A 141 -9.56 9.92 -4.69
C ASP A 141 -10.50 8.72 -4.76
N ARG A 142 -11.69 8.90 -4.21
CA ARG A 142 -12.72 7.87 -4.16
C ARG A 142 -13.12 7.38 -5.55
N SER A 143 -13.12 8.25 -6.56
CA SER A 143 -13.56 7.92 -7.91
C SER A 143 -12.65 6.90 -8.59
N LEU A 144 -11.38 6.84 -8.20
CA LEU A 144 -10.42 5.88 -8.75
C LEU A 144 -10.72 4.45 -8.32
N VAL A 145 -11.17 4.24 -7.09
CA VAL A 145 -11.21 2.92 -6.46
C VAL A 145 -12.63 2.37 -6.25
N VAL A 146 -13.65 3.20 -6.08
CA VAL A 146 -15.04 2.74 -5.90
C VAL A 146 -15.51 1.97 -7.13
N GLY A 147 -16.15 0.81 -6.90
CA GLY A 147 -16.60 -0.08 -7.96
C GLY A 147 -15.49 -0.91 -8.63
N ILE A 148 -14.26 -0.88 -8.09
CA ILE A 148 -13.23 -1.87 -8.45
C ILE A 148 -13.64 -3.20 -7.79
N PRO A 149 -13.75 -4.30 -8.57
CA PRO A 149 -14.06 -5.61 -8.02
C PRO A 149 -12.91 -6.15 -7.17
N GLY A 150 -13.24 -7.01 -6.22
CA GLY A 150 -12.25 -7.77 -5.47
C GLY A 150 -11.54 -8.79 -6.35
N PRO A 151 -10.36 -9.28 -5.91
CA PRO A 151 -9.61 -10.27 -6.68
C PRO A 151 -10.41 -11.56 -6.94
N ASP A 152 -11.32 -11.93 -6.03
CA ASP A 152 -12.16 -13.13 -6.15
C ASP A 152 -13.45 -12.90 -6.93
N GLU A 153 -13.78 -11.67 -7.31
CA GLU A 153 -15.03 -11.31 -8.00
C GLU A 153 -14.90 -11.39 -9.54
N GLY A 154 -13.72 -11.76 -10.03
CA GLY A 154 -13.42 -11.78 -11.47
C GLY A 154 -13.16 -10.40 -12.05
N GLY A 155 -12.90 -10.34 -13.35
CA GLY A 155 -12.50 -9.11 -14.01
C GLY A 155 -10.99 -8.85 -13.93
N ALA A 156 -10.58 -7.67 -14.31
CA ALA A 156 -9.19 -7.22 -14.26
C ALA A 156 -9.09 -5.92 -13.44
N PRO A 157 -9.17 -6.00 -12.10
CA PRO A 157 -9.21 -4.82 -11.25
C PRO A 157 -8.00 -3.90 -11.44
N GLY A 158 -6.82 -4.49 -11.71
CA GLY A 158 -5.60 -3.72 -11.97
C GLY A 158 -5.69 -2.92 -13.26
N ARG A 159 -6.24 -3.51 -14.33
CA ARG A 159 -6.43 -2.79 -15.60
C ARG A 159 -7.46 -1.67 -15.46
N LEU A 160 -8.58 -1.95 -14.80
CA LEU A 160 -9.62 -0.95 -14.55
C LEU A 160 -9.06 0.26 -13.77
N LEU A 161 -8.23 0.01 -12.77
CA LEU A 161 -7.59 1.07 -12.00
C LEU A 161 -6.62 1.88 -12.87
N LEU A 162 -5.77 1.22 -13.68
CA LEU A 162 -4.86 1.91 -14.60
C LEU A 162 -5.60 2.77 -15.62
N ASP A 163 -6.69 2.26 -16.20
CA ASP A 163 -7.51 3.00 -17.16
C ASP A 163 -8.13 4.24 -16.50
N ARG A 164 -8.55 4.15 -15.24
CA ARG A 164 -9.05 5.30 -14.48
C ARG A 164 -7.97 6.33 -14.16
N LEU A 165 -6.78 5.88 -13.74
CA LEU A 165 -5.63 6.76 -13.51
C LEU A 165 -5.24 7.51 -14.79
N ALA A 166 -5.18 6.80 -15.91
CA ALA A 166 -4.89 7.40 -17.21
C ALA A 166 -5.98 8.40 -17.64
N SER A 167 -7.25 8.05 -17.46
CA SER A 167 -8.39 8.92 -17.79
C SER A 167 -8.43 10.19 -16.92
N ALA A 168 -7.93 10.10 -15.69
CA ALA A 168 -7.78 11.24 -14.79
C ALA A 168 -6.53 12.09 -15.12
N GLY A 169 -5.72 11.69 -16.11
CA GLY A 169 -4.51 12.40 -16.50
C GLY A 169 -3.33 12.24 -15.55
N PHE A 170 -3.33 11.18 -14.72
CA PHE A 170 -2.27 10.94 -13.76
C PHE A 170 -1.00 10.40 -14.45
N ARG A 171 0.14 10.93 -14.06
CA ARG A 171 1.45 10.32 -14.35
C ARG A 171 1.65 9.18 -13.36
N VAL A 172 1.81 7.96 -13.87
CA VAL A 172 1.87 6.74 -13.05
C VAL A 172 3.29 6.19 -13.05
N ALA A 173 3.89 6.09 -11.87
CA ALA A 173 5.11 5.32 -11.66
C ALA A 173 4.74 3.82 -11.55
N LEU A 174 5.36 2.99 -12.40
CA LEU A 174 5.11 1.55 -12.40
C LEU A 174 6.13 0.83 -11.53
N ALA A 175 5.65 0.06 -10.57
CA ALA A 175 6.44 -0.90 -9.81
C ALA A 175 6.49 -2.26 -10.55
N PRO A 176 7.44 -3.14 -10.20
CA PRO A 176 7.50 -4.49 -10.75
C PRO A 176 6.21 -5.27 -10.52
N ARG A 177 5.88 -6.18 -11.47
CA ARG A 177 4.79 -7.13 -11.29
C ARG A 177 5.20 -8.17 -10.25
N LEU A 178 4.32 -8.45 -9.29
CA LEU A 178 4.54 -9.48 -8.27
C LEU A 178 3.50 -10.60 -8.37
N ASP A 179 3.93 -11.79 -7.96
CA ASP A 179 3.07 -12.96 -7.84
C ASP A 179 2.26 -12.88 -6.54
N ILE A 180 1.01 -13.36 -6.60
CA ILE A 180 0.14 -13.46 -5.43
C ILE A 180 0.28 -14.85 -4.83
N ALA A 181 0.52 -14.90 -3.51
CA ALA A 181 0.62 -16.15 -2.77
C ALA A 181 -0.68 -16.99 -2.91
N GLY A 182 -0.53 -18.25 -3.28
CA GLY A 182 -1.66 -19.17 -3.46
C GLY A 182 -2.34 -19.13 -4.83
N THR A 183 -1.94 -18.24 -5.73
CA THR A 183 -2.39 -18.28 -7.13
C THR A 183 -1.50 -19.24 -7.90
N PRO A 184 -2.03 -20.31 -8.53
CA PRO A 184 -1.20 -21.17 -9.36
C PRO A 184 -0.62 -20.35 -10.52
N ALA A 185 0.70 -20.44 -10.71
CA ALA A 185 1.38 -19.80 -11.82
C ALA A 185 0.72 -20.28 -13.14
N LEU A 186 0.13 -19.38 -13.90
CA LEU A 186 -0.32 -19.67 -15.25
C LEU A 186 0.92 -20.00 -16.06
N ARG A 187 1.12 -21.31 -16.31
CA ARG A 187 2.15 -21.77 -17.24
C ARG A 187 1.71 -21.34 -18.64
N GLY A 188 2.41 -20.35 -19.18
CA GLY A 188 2.32 -19.97 -20.59
C GLY A 188 2.96 -21.00 -21.50
#